data_78c3181decbecf46f310d8710dca31e2
#
_entry.id   78c3181decbecf46f310d8710dca31e2
#
_cell.length_a   1.000
_cell.length_b   1.000
_cell.length_c   1.000
_cell.angle_alpha   90.00
_cell.angle_beta   90.00
_cell.angle_gamma   90.00
#
_symmetry.space_group_name_H-M   'P 1'
#
loop_
_entity.id
_entity.type
_entity.pdbx_description
1 polymer ?
#
loop_
_entity_poly.entity_id
_entity_poly.type
_entity_poly.pdbx_seq_one_letter_code
_entity_poly.pdbx_strand_id
1 'polypeptide(L)'
;MFSQATPATITLSITGATTAPTIAVIYAGLSLRLERNIYVGHTPITMGRERTAINGISQSGEYLGEVILNKSLTTGVSLQNLTPFWYRQNLDPFFAQSPRPPCFWAWRPTGYPAEVGYCWVEGNPRPTNQRSNGMMQVDWNFRGIA
;
A
#
# COMPACT_ATOMS: atom_id res chain seq x y z
N MET A 1 13.56 -8.05 -4.36
CA MET A 1 12.98 -8.80 -3.23
C MET A 1 13.98 -9.88 -2.84
N PHE A 2 14.41 -9.91 -1.60
CA PHE A 2 15.38 -10.91 -1.13
C PHE A 2 14.65 -12.22 -0.81
N SER A 3 15.36 -13.34 -0.89
CA SER A 3 14.82 -14.62 -0.43
C SER A 3 14.54 -14.55 1.08
N GLN A 4 13.50 -15.23 1.54
CA GLN A 4 13.17 -15.29 2.96
C GLN A 4 14.31 -15.98 3.72
N ALA A 5 14.91 -15.26 4.67
CA ALA A 5 15.97 -15.74 5.54
C ALA A 5 15.69 -15.25 6.96
N THR A 6 16.26 -15.94 7.95
CA THR A 6 16.25 -15.50 9.34
C THR A 6 17.63 -14.98 9.73
N PRO A 7 18.04 -13.79 9.24
CA PRO A 7 19.35 -13.24 9.55
C PRO A 7 19.39 -12.74 10.99
N ALA A 8 20.51 -12.95 11.66
CA ALA A 8 20.76 -12.35 12.98
C ALA A 8 21.04 -10.85 12.88
N THR A 9 21.50 -10.38 11.73
CA THR A 9 21.85 -8.98 11.49
C THR A 9 21.50 -8.60 10.05
N ILE A 10 20.94 -7.40 9.86
CA ILE A 10 20.71 -6.79 8.55
C ILE A 10 21.59 -5.54 8.47
N THR A 11 22.48 -5.49 7.49
CA THR A 11 23.34 -4.34 7.24
C THR A 11 22.92 -3.67 5.94
N LEU A 12 22.61 -2.38 6.00
CA LEU A 12 22.37 -1.54 4.85
C LEU A 12 23.61 -0.71 4.55
N SER A 13 24.24 -0.94 3.40
CA SER A 13 25.39 -0.15 2.92
C SER A 13 24.97 0.70 1.72
N ILE A 14 25.20 2.01 1.80
CA ILE A 14 24.92 2.94 0.71
C ILE A 14 26.29 3.47 0.22
N THR A 15 26.60 3.14 -1.03
CA THR A 15 27.88 3.51 -1.65
C THR A 15 27.65 4.33 -2.93
N GLY A 16 28.64 5.15 -3.30
CA GLY A 16 28.61 5.91 -4.56
C GLY A 16 27.75 7.17 -4.56
N ALA A 17 27.27 7.61 -3.41
CA ALA A 17 26.53 8.87 -3.31
C ALA A 17 27.49 10.05 -3.22
N THR A 18 27.35 11.03 -4.12
CA THR A 18 28.10 12.32 -4.06
C THR A 18 27.56 13.26 -2.99
N THR A 19 26.31 13.05 -2.55
CA THR A 19 25.64 13.79 -1.48
C THR A 19 25.14 12.82 -0.45
N ALA A 20 25.16 13.17 0.84
CA ALA A 20 24.66 12.30 1.90
C ALA A 20 23.17 11.95 1.64
N PRO A 21 22.82 10.66 1.54
CA PRO A 21 21.45 10.26 1.29
C PRO A 21 20.58 10.52 2.52
N THR A 22 19.37 11.01 2.30
CA THR A 22 18.36 11.12 3.35
C THR A 22 17.46 9.90 3.30
N ILE A 23 17.39 9.16 4.40
CA ILE A 23 16.55 7.98 4.52
C ILE A 23 15.44 8.28 5.52
N ALA A 24 14.21 8.29 5.08
CA ALA A 24 13.05 8.56 5.93
C ALA A 24 12.60 7.34 6.72
N VAL A 25 12.54 6.17 6.07
CA VAL A 25 12.05 4.94 6.70
C VAL A 25 12.80 3.72 6.17
N ILE A 26 13.22 2.85 7.09
CA ILE A 26 13.71 1.51 6.78
C ILE A 26 12.82 0.52 7.52
N TYR A 27 12.28 -0.44 6.80
CA TYR A 27 11.49 -1.53 7.37
C TYR A 27 12.12 -2.87 7.01
N ALA A 28 12.41 -3.67 8.02
CA ALA A 28 12.88 -5.04 7.84
C ALA A 28 11.89 -6.00 8.52
N GLY A 29 11.37 -6.95 7.77
CA GLY A 29 10.37 -7.87 8.27
C GLY A 29 9.98 -8.92 7.24
N LEU A 30 9.03 -9.76 7.61
CA LEU A 30 8.48 -10.76 6.71
C LEU A 30 7.63 -10.10 5.62
N SER A 31 7.83 -10.54 4.39
CA SER A 31 6.98 -10.11 3.28
C SER A 31 5.73 -11.00 3.19
N LEU A 32 4.56 -10.38 3.25
CA LEU A 32 3.31 -11.04 2.92
C LEU A 32 3.16 -11.12 1.40
N ARG A 33 3.28 -12.32 0.85
CA ARG A 33 3.05 -12.56 -0.56
C ARG A 33 1.60 -12.96 -0.78
N LEU A 34 0.91 -12.25 -1.66
CA LEU A 34 -0.47 -12.56 -2.00
C LEU A 34 -0.56 -13.87 -2.78
N GLU A 35 -1.57 -14.69 -2.47
CA GLU A 35 -1.84 -15.96 -3.15
C GLU A 35 -2.24 -15.76 -4.61
N ARG A 36 -2.98 -14.67 -4.87
CA ARG A 36 -3.51 -14.33 -6.17
C ARG A 36 -3.09 -12.93 -6.59
N ASN A 37 -3.05 -12.70 -7.88
CA ASN A 37 -2.87 -11.36 -8.41
C ASN A 37 -4.08 -10.48 -8.08
N ILE A 38 -3.82 -9.18 -7.98
CA ILE A 38 -4.88 -8.19 -7.78
C ILE A 38 -5.85 -8.23 -8.96
N TYR A 39 -7.13 -8.11 -8.65
CA TYR A 39 -8.18 -8.06 -9.65
C TYR A 39 -8.11 -6.79 -10.51
N VAL A 40 -8.84 -6.78 -11.61
CA VAL A 40 -8.81 -5.67 -12.61
C VAL A 40 -9.19 -4.33 -11.97
N GLY A 41 -8.59 -3.25 -12.44
CA GLY A 41 -8.91 -1.89 -11.99
C GLY A 41 -8.02 -1.37 -10.87
N HIS A 42 -6.94 -2.06 -10.53
CA HIS A 42 -5.96 -1.57 -9.56
C HIS A 42 -5.18 -0.35 -10.09
N THR A 43 -5.14 0.70 -9.29
CA THR A 43 -4.26 1.84 -9.52
C THR A 43 -3.01 1.69 -8.67
N PRO A 44 -1.79 1.65 -9.24
CA PRO A 44 -0.56 1.63 -8.45
C PRO A 44 -0.53 2.80 -7.46
N ILE A 45 -0.05 2.55 -6.23
CA ILE A 45 -0.10 3.55 -5.16
C ILE A 45 0.61 4.86 -5.53
N THR A 46 1.70 4.79 -6.27
CA THR A 46 2.46 5.96 -6.74
C THR A 46 1.68 6.83 -7.73
N MET A 47 0.63 6.30 -8.34
CA MET A 47 -0.26 7.00 -9.28
C MET A 47 -1.57 7.45 -8.62
N GLY A 48 -1.92 6.90 -7.47
CA GLY A 48 -3.14 7.19 -6.72
C GLY A 48 -3.07 8.49 -5.93
N ARG A 49 -2.76 9.59 -6.61
CA ARG A 49 -2.56 10.92 -5.99
C ARG A 49 -3.88 11.53 -5.57
N GLU A 50 -3.97 11.86 -4.30
CA GLU A 50 -5.10 12.57 -3.71
C GLU A 50 -4.61 13.87 -3.10
N ARG A 51 -5.37 14.95 -3.28
CA ARG A 51 -5.06 16.24 -2.67
C ARG A 51 -6.33 16.88 -2.13
N THR A 52 -6.20 17.49 -0.98
CA THR A 52 -7.22 18.37 -0.42
C THR A 52 -6.73 19.80 -0.57
N ALA A 53 -7.47 20.62 -1.29
CA ALA A 53 -7.12 22.01 -1.54
C ALA A 53 -8.32 22.93 -1.34
N ILE A 54 -8.05 24.17 -0.97
CA ILE A 54 -9.03 25.26 -0.93
C ILE A 54 -8.77 26.16 -2.13
N ASN A 55 -9.78 26.31 -2.98
CA ASN A 55 -9.74 27.19 -4.13
C ASN A 55 -10.24 28.59 -3.77
N GLY A 56 -9.46 29.61 -4.06
CA GLY A 56 -9.88 31.01 -4.01
C GLY A 56 -10.61 31.40 -5.30
N ILE A 57 -11.85 31.88 -5.17
CA ILE A 57 -12.63 32.41 -6.28
C ILE A 57 -13.02 33.85 -5.95
N SER A 58 -12.83 34.80 -6.88
CA SER A 58 -13.27 36.18 -6.72
C SER A 58 -14.80 36.31 -6.82
N GLN A 59 -15.35 37.44 -6.40
CA GLN A 59 -16.79 37.74 -6.56
C GLN A 59 -17.22 37.74 -8.03
N SER A 60 -16.31 38.06 -8.95
CA SER A 60 -16.54 38.00 -10.41
C SER A 60 -16.42 36.59 -10.99
N GLY A 61 -16.08 35.56 -10.18
CA GLY A 61 -15.94 34.16 -10.61
C GLY A 61 -14.55 33.82 -11.15
N GLU A 62 -13.57 34.71 -11.02
CA GLU A 62 -12.20 34.44 -11.46
C GLU A 62 -11.44 33.56 -10.44
N TYR A 63 -10.63 32.61 -10.95
CA TYR A 63 -9.79 31.76 -10.13
C TYR A 63 -8.58 32.55 -9.60
N LEU A 64 -8.49 32.69 -8.29
CA LEU A 64 -7.42 33.41 -7.60
C LEU A 64 -6.24 32.55 -7.18
N GLY A 65 -6.39 31.22 -7.26
CA GLY A 65 -5.35 30.25 -6.85
C GLY A 65 -5.90 29.16 -5.93
N GLU A 66 -5.03 28.24 -5.56
CA GLU A 66 -5.37 27.18 -4.60
C GLU A 66 -4.35 27.08 -3.49
N VAL A 67 -4.80 26.75 -2.29
CA VAL A 67 -3.96 26.37 -1.15
C VAL A 67 -4.13 24.89 -0.92
N ILE A 68 -3.06 24.13 -1.07
CA ILE A 68 -3.05 22.70 -0.84
C ILE A 68 -2.89 22.45 0.67
N LEU A 69 -3.89 21.85 1.29
CA LEU A 69 -3.89 21.49 2.71
C LEU A 69 -3.19 20.16 2.97
N ASN A 70 -3.41 19.19 2.11
CA ASN A 70 -2.86 17.85 2.27
C ASN A 70 -2.64 17.19 0.90
N LYS A 71 -1.57 16.38 0.83
CA LYS A 71 -1.30 15.47 -0.28
C LYS A 71 -1.15 14.07 0.29
N SER A 72 -1.80 13.10 -0.31
CA SER A 72 -1.71 11.69 0.07
C SER A 72 -1.72 10.82 -1.17
N LEU A 73 -1.36 9.57 -0.98
CA LEU A 73 -1.50 8.52 -1.99
C LEU A 73 -2.59 7.56 -1.51
N THR A 74 -3.43 7.11 -2.42
CA THR A 74 -4.47 6.12 -2.10
C THR A 74 -4.53 5.05 -3.18
N THR A 75 -4.82 3.82 -2.80
CA THR A 75 -5.03 2.74 -3.74
C THR A 75 -6.01 1.71 -3.17
N GLY A 76 -6.92 1.25 -4.02
CA GLY A 76 -7.81 0.15 -3.72
C GLY A 76 -7.19 -1.18 -4.14
N VAL A 77 -7.33 -2.17 -3.30
CA VAL A 77 -6.91 -3.55 -3.56
C VAL A 77 -8.13 -4.46 -3.48
N SER A 78 -8.38 -5.20 -4.55
CA SER A 78 -9.40 -6.23 -4.60
C SER A 78 -8.76 -7.59 -4.87
N LEU A 79 -8.96 -8.52 -3.96
CA LEU A 79 -8.52 -9.90 -4.11
C LEU A 79 -9.72 -10.82 -4.19
N GLN A 80 -9.71 -11.69 -5.19
CA GLN A 80 -10.77 -12.66 -5.43
C GLN A 80 -10.18 -14.07 -5.56
N ASN A 81 -11.04 -15.06 -5.39
CA ASN A 81 -10.68 -16.47 -5.49
C ASN A 81 -9.56 -16.90 -4.52
N LEU A 82 -9.53 -16.30 -3.32
CA LEU A 82 -8.62 -16.71 -2.27
C LEU A 82 -9.05 -18.01 -1.65
N THR A 83 -8.11 -18.92 -1.39
CA THR A 83 -8.44 -20.13 -0.65
C THR A 83 -8.73 -19.78 0.82
N PRO A 84 -9.76 -20.39 1.45
CA PRO A 84 -10.11 -20.11 2.85
C PRO A 84 -8.97 -20.38 3.82
N PHE A 85 -8.12 -21.37 3.50
CA PHE A 85 -6.97 -21.75 4.30
C PHE A 85 -5.90 -20.64 4.27
N TRP A 86 -5.50 -20.19 3.06
CA TRP A 86 -4.48 -19.16 2.91
C TRP A 86 -4.91 -17.86 3.56
N TYR A 87 -6.18 -17.46 3.37
CA TYR A 87 -6.72 -16.24 3.97
C TYR A 87 -6.56 -16.25 5.48
N ARG A 88 -7.02 -17.33 6.16
CA ARG A 88 -6.98 -17.43 7.61
C ARG A 88 -5.57 -17.52 8.18
N GLN A 89 -4.64 -18.11 7.45
CA GLN A 89 -3.25 -18.23 7.90
C GLN A 89 -2.40 -16.99 7.68
N ASN A 90 -2.66 -16.22 6.62
CA ASN A 90 -1.76 -15.16 6.19
C ASN A 90 -2.41 -13.77 6.26
N LEU A 91 -3.58 -13.60 5.69
CA LEU A 91 -4.17 -12.27 5.52
C LEU A 91 -4.99 -11.86 6.76
N ASP A 92 -5.70 -12.75 7.39
CA ASP A 92 -6.47 -12.48 8.60
C ASP A 92 -5.58 -12.02 9.77
N PRO A 93 -4.44 -12.68 10.09
CA PRO A 93 -3.52 -12.19 11.11
C PRO A 93 -2.92 -10.81 10.79
N PHE A 94 -2.70 -10.50 9.50
CA PHE A 94 -2.23 -9.18 9.08
C PHE A 94 -3.27 -8.10 9.39
N PHE A 95 -4.55 -8.34 9.10
CA PHE A 95 -5.62 -7.39 9.40
C PHE A 95 -6.00 -7.34 10.89
N ALA A 96 -5.79 -8.40 11.64
CA ALA A 96 -6.10 -8.49 13.07
C ALA A 96 -5.11 -7.72 13.96
N GLN A 97 -3.95 -7.31 13.44
CA GLN A 97 -2.98 -6.54 14.21
C GLN A 97 -3.58 -5.22 14.73
N SER A 98 -3.34 -4.91 15.99
CA SER A 98 -3.77 -3.65 16.59
C SER A 98 -2.69 -3.14 17.56
N PRO A 99 -2.10 -1.94 17.34
CA PRO A 99 -2.27 -1.10 16.14
C PRO A 99 -1.67 -1.76 14.90
N ARG A 100 -2.26 -1.48 13.74
CA ARG A 100 -1.69 -1.94 12.46
C ARG A 100 -0.50 -1.08 12.09
N PRO A 101 0.70 -1.66 11.94
CA PRO A 101 1.86 -0.90 11.53
C PRO A 101 1.73 -0.51 10.04
N PRO A 102 2.30 0.63 9.64
CA PRO A 102 2.50 0.92 8.23
C PRO A 102 3.37 -0.14 7.56
N CYS A 103 3.21 -0.30 6.26
CA CYS A 103 3.94 -1.29 5.48
C CYS A 103 4.35 -0.72 4.12
N PHE A 104 5.27 -1.40 3.44
CA PHE A 104 5.56 -1.12 2.04
C PHE A 104 4.67 -1.97 1.16
N TRP A 105 3.88 -1.32 0.33
CA TRP A 105 3.03 -1.97 -0.65
C TRP A 105 3.68 -1.94 -2.03
N ALA A 106 3.88 -3.13 -2.62
CA ALA A 106 4.37 -3.32 -3.97
C ALA A 106 3.45 -4.28 -4.71
N TRP A 107 2.69 -3.81 -5.67
CA TRP A 107 1.72 -4.65 -6.37
C TRP A 107 2.37 -5.59 -7.40
N ARG A 108 3.46 -5.16 -8.02
CA ARG A 108 4.15 -5.95 -9.05
C ARG A 108 5.66 -5.69 -9.04
N PRO A 109 6.36 -6.10 -7.99
CA PRO A 109 7.75 -5.70 -7.75
C PRO A 109 8.75 -6.18 -8.81
N THR A 110 8.44 -7.28 -9.50
CA THR A 110 9.32 -7.82 -10.56
C THR A 110 9.22 -7.00 -11.85
N GLY A 111 8.02 -6.51 -12.19
CA GLY A 111 7.79 -5.74 -13.42
C GLY A 111 7.95 -4.23 -13.22
N TYR A 112 7.55 -3.74 -12.04
CA TYR A 112 7.53 -2.32 -11.72
C TYR A 112 8.14 -2.07 -10.32
N PRO A 113 9.47 -2.18 -10.18
CA PRO A 113 10.14 -2.08 -8.88
C PRO A 113 10.06 -0.68 -8.26
N ALA A 114 9.81 0.36 -9.06
CA ALA A 114 9.63 1.73 -8.58
C ALA A 114 8.21 2.02 -8.07
N GLU A 115 7.24 1.13 -8.32
CA GLU A 115 5.85 1.31 -7.88
C GLU A 115 5.65 0.72 -6.47
N VAL A 116 6.41 1.24 -5.53
CA VAL A 116 6.35 0.87 -4.11
C VAL A 116 5.97 2.09 -3.30
N GLY A 117 5.00 1.96 -2.40
CA GLY A 117 4.59 3.04 -1.51
C GLY A 117 4.62 2.63 -0.05
N TYR A 118 4.98 3.58 0.80
CA TYR A 118 4.84 3.45 2.24
C TYR A 118 3.43 3.84 2.64
N CYS A 119 2.67 2.90 3.17
CA CYS A 119 1.24 3.05 3.37
C CYS A 119 0.71 2.28 4.58
N TRP A 120 -0.52 2.53 4.93
CA TRP A 120 -1.29 1.80 5.94
C TRP A 120 -2.67 1.44 5.40
N VAL A 121 -3.28 0.42 5.99
CA VAL A 121 -4.63 -0.03 5.66
C VAL A 121 -5.65 0.93 6.24
N GLU A 122 -6.55 1.46 5.42
CA GLU A 122 -7.71 2.25 5.88
C GLU A 122 -8.90 1.34 6.21
N GLY A 123 -9.60 1.70 7.27
CA GLY A 123 -10.81 1.01 7.67
C GLY A 123 -10.59 -0.42 8.17
N ASN A 124 -11.65 -1.21 8.13
CA ASN A 124 -11.64 -2.61 8.54
C ASN A 124 -12.05 -3.50 7.37
N PRO A 125 -11.09 -4.12 6.68
CA PRO A 125 -11.39 -5.05 5.59
C PRO A 125 -12.28 -6.19 6.09
N ARG A 126 -13.32 -6.50 5.33
CA ARG A 126 -14.25 -7.57 5.66
C ARG A 126 -14.25 -8.62 4.54
N PRO A 127 -13.76 -9.82 4.81
CA PRO A 127 -13.81 -10.89 3.83
C PRO A 127 -15.26 -11.37 3.65
N THR A 128 -15.58 -11.74 2.44
CA THR A 128 -16.86 -12.36 2.09
C THR A 128 -16.64 -13.65 1.33
N ASN A 129 -17.58 -14.58 1.43
CA ASN A 129 -17.59 -15.76 0.59
C ASN A 129 -18.00 -15.37 -0.82
N GLN A 130 -17.13 -15.64 -1.78
CA GLN A 130 -17.40 -15.33 -3.17
C GLN A 130 -18.36 -16.33 -3.83
N ARG A 131 -18.27 -17.59 -3.42
CA ARG A 131 -19.05 -18.71 -3.99
C ARG A 131 -19.36 -19.75 -2.91
N SER A 132 -20.29 -20.66 -3.23
CA SER A 132 -20.67 -21.79 -2.38
C SER A 132 -19.52 -22.77 -2.07
N ASN A 133 -18.45 -22.76 -2.86
CA ASN A 133 -17.24 -23.56 -2.62
C ASN A 133 -16.33 -22.97 -1.50
N GLY A 134 -16.75 -21.90 -0.83
CA GLY A 134 -16.02 -21.28 0.26
C GLY A 134 -14.87 -20.37 -0.15
N MET A 135 -14.61 -20.17 -1.43
CA MET A 135 -13.61 -19.19 -1.90
C MET A 135 -13.95 -17.81 -1.39
N MET A 136 -12.93 -17.08 -0.98
CA MET A 136 -13.07 -15.79 -0.32
C MET A 136 -12.64 -14.65 -1.24
N GLN A 137 -13.28 -13.50 -1.02
CA GLN A 137 -12.84 -12.23 -1.58
C GLN A 137 -12.72 -11.21 -0.45
N VAL A 138 -11.85 -10.24 -0.65
CA VAL A 138 -11.66 -9.13 0.27
C VAL A 138 -11.21 -7.89 -0.49
N ASP A 139 -11.76 -6.76 -0.10
CA ASP A 139 -11.44 -5.45 -0.64
C ASP A 139 -10.97 -4.55 0.49
N TRP A 140 -9.94 -3.75 0.24
CA TRP A 140 -9.48 -2.74 1.18
C TRP A 140 -8.78 -1.59 0.47
N ASN A 141 -8.59 -0.49 1.18
CA ASN A 141 -7.85 0.65 0.71
C ASN A 141 -6.56 0.82 1.50
N PHE A 142 -5.52 1.24 0.79
CA PHE A 142 -4.31 1.76 1.39
C PHE A 142 -4.27 3.28 1.25
N ARG A 143 -3.76 3.92 2.29
CA ARG A 143 -3.37 5.32 2.25
C ARG A 143 -1.88 5.44 2.51
N GLY A 144 -1.20 6.27 1.73
CA GLY A 144 0.23 6.47 1.80
C GLY A 144 0.61 7.93 1.86
N ILE A 145 1.87 8.17 2.15
CA ILE A 145 2.48 9.50 2.14
C ILE A 145 2.93 9.80 0.71
N ALA A 146 2.62 11.00 0.21
CA ALA A 146 3.00 11.51 -1.10
C ALA A 146 4.38 12.15 -1.07
#